data_c7a6575b7d5d6d703393fc265492de4b
#
_entry.id   c7a6575b7d5d6d703393fc265492de4b
#
_cell.length_a   1.000
_cell.length_b   1.000
_cell.length_c   1.000
_cell.angle_alpha   90.00
_cell.angle_beta   90.00
_cell.angle_gamma   90.00
#
_symmetry.space_group_name_H-M   'P 1'
#
loop_
_entity.id
_entity.type
_entity.pdbx_description
1 polymer ?
#
loop_
_entity_poly.entity_id
_entity_poly.type
_entity_poly.pdbx_seq_one_letter_code
_entity_poly.pdbx_strand_id
1 'polypeptide(L)'
;MTTQEEVVAIIREAQRDNGLAMIFITHDLDLAAAITDRLAVMYAGRIVEHGLTAGIYADPHHPYTAALLASRPSVQAGKTAISIPGRPKPAYEVAGGCPFADRCARARENCQTVAPALVSRGARAVACHYADDLRGSYV
;
A
#
# COMPACT_ATOMS: atom_id res chain seq x y z
N MET A 1 -20.39 -16.02 10.49
CA MET A 1 -19.90 -14.68 10.09
C MET A 1 -19.14 -14.12 11.28
N THR A 2 -17.99 -13.54 11.04
CA THR A 2 -17.26 -12.84 12.11
C THR A 2 -17.89 -11.46 12.34
N THR A 3 -17.72 -10.88 13.51
CA THR A 3 -18.21 -9.52 13.84
C THR A 3 -17.75 -8.48 12.80
N GLN A 4 -16.56 -8.67 12.23
CA GLN A 4 -15.98 -7.81 11.21
C GLN A 4 -16.75 -7.90 9.87
N GLU A 5 -17.15 -9.09 9.46
CA GLU A 5 -17.96 -9.31 8.24
C GLU A 5 -19.36 -8.67 8.37
N GLU A 6 -19.95 -8.74 9.55
CA GLU A 6 -21.25 -8.13 9.82
C GLU A 6 -21.18 -6.59 9.75
N VAL A 7 -20.16 -5.99 10.36
CA VAL A 7 -19.95 -4.54 10.31
C VAL A 7 -19.72 -4.08 8.87
N VAL A 8 -18.93 -4.80 8.08
CA VAL A 8 -18.69 -4.50 6.67
C VAL A 8 -19.98 -4.59 5.84
N ALA A 9 -20.81 -5.58 6.10
CA ALA A 9 -22.09 -5.73 5.41
C ALA A 9 -23.02 -4.52 5.67
N ILE A 10 -23.13 -4.09 6.91
CA ILE A 10 -23.93 -2.91 7.31
C ILE A 10 -23.40 -1.64 6.64
N ILE A 11 -22.08 -1.45 6.63
CA ILE A 11 -21.44 -0.29 6.00
C ILE A 11 -21.73 -0.25 4.50
N ARG A 12 -21.62 -1.40 3.81
CA ARG A 12 -21.91 -1.51 2.38
C ARG A 12 -23.39 -1.26 2.04
N GLU A 13 -24.29 -1.74 2.89
CA GLU A 13 -25.72 -1.49 2.74
C GLU A 13 -26.02 0.01 2.87
N ALA A 14 -25.53 0.64 3.93
CA ALA A 14 -25.67 2.09 4.13
C ALA A 14 -25.09 2.92 2.98
N GLN A 15 -23.95 2.51 2.43
CA GLN A 15 -23.34 3.16 1.29
C GLN A 15 -24.21 3.08 0.03
N ARG A 16 -24.77 1.90 -0.27
CA ARG A 16 -25.63 1.68 -1.43
C ARG A 16 -26.93 2.45 -1.31
N ASP A 17 -27.57 2.37 -0.14
CA ASP A 17 -28.90 2.94 0.08
C ASP A 17 -28.90 4.47 0.05
N ASN A 18 -27.78 5.08 0.45
CA ASN A 18 -27.65 6.53 0.55
C ASN A 18 -26.74 7.14 -0.52
N GLY A 19 -26.15 6.35 -1.41
CA GLY A 19 -25.23 6.82 -2.44
C GLY A 19 -23.95 7.50 -1.88
N LEU A 20 -23.45 7.02 -0.74
CA LEU A 20 -22.35 7.66 -0.02
C LEU A 20 -21.00 7.25 -0.58
N ALA A 21 -20.08 8.23 -0.73
CA ALA A 21 -18.66 7.97 -0.80
C ALA A 21 -18.11 7.76 0.63
N MET A 22 -17.19 6.81 0.78
CA MET A 22 -16.63 6.44 2.09
C MET A 22 -15.12 6.37 2.04
N ILE A 23 -14.47 6.86 3.10
CA ILE A 23 -13.06 6.62 3.38
C ILE A 23 -12.98 5.61 4.52
N PHE A 24 -12.28 4.49 4.26
CA PHE A 24 -12.07 3.43 5.24
C PHE A 24 -10.57 3.32 5.55
N ILE A 25 -10.21 3.39 6.83
CA ILE A 25 -8.82 3.29 7.30
C ILE A 25 -8.66 1.95 8.01
N THR A 26 -7.76 1.12 7.53
CA THR A 26 -7.46 -0.19 8.08
C THR A 26 -6.02 -0.60 7.86
N HIS A 27 -5.50 -1.48 8.69
CA HIS A 27 -4.26 -2.21 8.46
C HIS A 27 -4.50 -3.63 7.90
N ASP A 28 -5.77 -4.03 7.78
CA ASP A 28 -6.17 -5.32 7.23
C ASP A 28 -6.30 -5.20 5.71
N LEU A 29 -5.33 -5.78 5.00
CA LEU A 29 -5.24 -5.71 3.55
C LEU A 29 -6.32 -6.57 2.86
N ASP A 30 -6.72 -7.69 3.46
CA ASP A 30 -7.75 -8.56 2.89
C ASP A 30 -9.10 -7.89 2.98
N LEU A 31 -9.36 -7.22 4.10
CA LEU A 31 -10.54 -6.39 4.27
C LEU A 31 -10.55 -5.23 3.26
N ALA A 32 -9.44 -4.49 3.14
CA ALA A 32 -9.32 -3.40 2.17
C ALA A 32 -9.60 -3.90 0.74
N ALA A 33 -9.03 -5.05 0.34
CA ALA A 33 -9.27 -5.64 -0.98
C ALA A 33 -10.75 -5.97 -1.22
N ALA A 34 -11.44 -6.41 -0.17
CA ALA A 34 -12.83 -6.83 -0.27
C ALA A 34 -13.82 -5.67 -0.38
N ILE A 35 -13.53 -4.49 0.19
CA ILE A 35 -14.52 -3.42 0.35
C ILE A 35 -14.24 -2.13 -0.40
N THR A 36 -13.02 -1.94 -0.93
CA THR A 36 -12.64 -0.66 -1.55
C THR A 36 -12.48 -0.76 -3.05
N ASP A 37 -12.92 0.28 -3.76
CA ASP A 37 -12.68 0.45 -5.20
C ASP A 37 -11.29 1.03 -5.46
N ARG A 38 -10.82 1.88 -4.56
CA ARG A 38 -9.51 2.56 -4.61
C ARG A 38 -8.78 2.39 -3.29
N LEU A 39 -7.48 2.27 -3.39
CA LEU A 39 -6.58 2.13 -2.26
C LEU A 39 -5.56 3.26 -2.25
N ALA A 40 -5.25 3.77 -1.07
CA ALA A 40 -4.11 4.63 -0.81
C ALA A 40 -3.22 3.97 0.25
N VAL A 41 -2.00 3.63 -0.13
CA VAL A 41 -1.00 3.06 0.79
C VAL A 41 -0.21 4.19 1.41
N MET A 42 -0.13 4.19 2.73
CA MET A 42 0.60 5.21 3.50
C MET A 42 1.83 4.61 4.19
N TYR A 43 2.90 5.37 4.21
CA TYR A 43 4.10 5.08 4.98
C TYR A 43 4.66 6.36 5.61
N ALA A 44 4.96 6.33 6.90
CA ALA A 44 5.48 7.49 7.66
C ALA A 44 4.68 8.78 7.40
N GLY A 45 3.33 8.70 7.43
CA GLY A 45 2.44 9.85 7.25
C GLY A 45 2.29 10.35 5.80
N ARG A 46 2.89 9.68 4.82
CA ARG A 46 2.81 10.06 3.39
C ARG A 46 2.15 8.99 2.56
N ILE A 47 1.35 9.38 1.56
CA ILE A 47 0.85 8.44 0.55
C ILE A 47 2.02 8.08 -0.36
N VAL A 48 2.34 6.80 -0.44
CA VAL A 48 3.42 6.27 -1.29
C VAL A 48 2.91 5.69 -2.60
N GLU A 49 1.68 5.19 -2.60
CA GLU A 49 1.00 4.70 -3.79
C GLU A 49 -0.51 4.81 -3.63
N HIS A 50 -1.24 5.20 -4.67
CA HIS A 50 -2.69 5.11 -4.70
C HIS A 50 -3.20 4.78 -6.11
N GLY A 51 -4.37 4.14 -6.18
CA GLY A 51 -4.98 3.75 -7.45
C GLY A 51 -6.20 2.84 -7.26
N LEU A 52 -6.60 2.18 -8.34
CA LEU A 52 -7.61 1.13 -8.27
C LEU A 52 -7.10 -0.03 -7.41
N THR A 53 -7.89 -0.50 -6.47
CA THR A 53 -7.53 -1.56 -5.53
C THR A 53 -7.03 -2.80 -6.27
N ALA A 54 -7.79 -3.31 -7.23
CA ALA A 54 -7.40 -4.48 -8.02
C ALA A 54 -6.06 -4.30 -8.75
N GLY A 55 -5.79 -3.09 -9.27
CA GLY A 55 -4.53 -2.78 -9.95
C GLY A 55 -3.33 -2.77 -9.02
N ILE A 56 -3.47 -2.24 -7.80
CA ILE A 56 -2.39 -2.21 -6.80
C ILE A 56 -2.08 -3.63 -6.32
N TYR A 57 -3.09 -4.46 -6.10
CA TYR A 57 -2.89 -5.85 -5.67
C TYR A 57 -2.26 -6.73 -6.76
N ALA A 58 -2.61 -6.50 -8.02
CA ALA A 58 -2.06 -7.27 -9.14
C ALA A 58 -0.61 -6.87 -9.48
N ASP A 59 -0.28 -5.58 -9.41
CA ASP A 59 1.03 -5.04 -9.82
C ASP A 59 1.36 -3.79 -9.00
N PRO A 60 1.89 -3.94 -7.76
CA PRO A 60 2.33 -2.81 -6.95
C PRO A 60 3.55 -2.13 -7.55
N HIS A 61 3.57 -0.79 -7.58
CA HIS A 61 4.66 -0.02 -8.17
C HIS A 61 5.58 0.64 -7.13
N HIS A 62 5.19 0.66 -5.85
CA HIS A 62 6.06 1.12 -4.79
C HIS A 62 6.66 -0.07 -4.02
N PRO A 63 7.98 -0.08 -3.72
CA PRO A 63 8.62 -1.20 -3.01
C PRO A 63 7.99 -1.55 -1.67
N TYR A 64 7.51 -0.54 -0.92
CA TYR A 64 6.80 -0.77 0.33
C TYR A 64 5.45 -1.48 0.10
N THR A 65 4.67 -1.05 -0.90
CA THR A 65 3.40 -1.70 -1.25
C THR A 65 3.60 -3.16 -1.60
N ALA A 66 4.62 -3.45 -2.41
CA ALA A 66 4.96 -4.82 -2.79
C ALA A 66 5.37 -5.67 -1.57
N ALA A 67 6.23 -5.13 -0.71
CA ALA A 67 6.66 -5.82 0.51
C ALA A 67 5.49 -6.03 1.48
N LEU A 68 4.59 -5.05 1.60
CA LEU A 68 3.40 -5.14 2.44
C LEU A 68 2.44 -6.24 1.95
N LEU A 69 2.20 -6.31 0.63
CA LEU A 69 1.38 -7.35 0.03
C LEU A 69 2.02 -8.73 0.14
N ALA A 70 3.35 -8.83 0.01
CA ALA A 70 4.10 -10.08 0.18
C ALA A 70 4.15 -10.58 1.63
N SER A 71 3.99 -9.68 2.61
CA SER A 71 3.96 -10.04 4.04
C SER A 71 2.64 -10.61 4.52
N ARG A 72 1.61 -10.64 3.67
CA ARG A 72 0.30 -11.23 4.03
C ARG A 72 0.45 -12.73 4.27
N PRO A 73 -0.21 -13.27 5.31
CA PRO A 73 -0.31 -14.72 5.47
C PRO A 73 -1.01 -15.31 4.24
N SER A 74 -0.30 -16.07 3.42
CA SER A 74 -0.95 -16.74 2.31
C SER A 74 -1.61 -18.02 2.84
N VAL A 75 -2.89 -18.22 2.50
CA VAL A 75 -3.61 -19.47 2.81
C VAL A 75 -3.03 -20.66 2.01
N GLN A 76 -2.17 -20.39 1.03
CA GLN A 76 -1.47 -21.43 0.28
C GLN A 76 -0.36 -22.01 1.14
N ALA A 77 -0.53 -23.28 1.51
CA ALA A 77 0.43 -24.07 2.28
C ALA A 77 1.84 -23.95 1.69
N GLY A 78 2.79 -23.46 2.51
CA GLY A 78 4.22 -23.48 2.18
C GLY A 78 4.88 -22.13 1.85
N LYS A 79 4.16 -21.02 1.76
CA LYS A 79 4.78 -19.71 1.64
C LYS A 79 4.87 -19.03 3.01
N THR A 80 6.07 -18.91 3.53
CA THR A 80 6.36 -18.14 4.75
C THR A 80 6.12 -16.66 4.46
N ALA A 81 5.35 -15.98 5.30
CA ALA A 81 5.16 -14.53 5.20
C ALA A 81 6.53 -13.85 5.27
N ILE A 82 6.83 -12.99 4.29
CA ILE A 82 8.10 -12.28 4.22
C ILE A 82 7.98 -11.05 5.13
N SER A 83 8.78 -10.99 6.18
CA SER A 83 8.85 -9.82 7.05
C SER A 83 9.59 -8.68 6.36
N ILE A 84 9.05 -7.46 6.47
CA ILE A 84 9.75 -6.25 6.00
C ILE A 84 10.86 -5.93 7.00
N PRO A 85 12.16 -5.99 6.62
CA PRO A 85 13.26 -5.79 7.55
C PRO A 85 13.32 -4.35 8.08
N GLY A 86 14.00 -4.18 9.21
CA GLY A 86 14.24 -2.89 9.82
C GLY A 86 13.04 -2.32 10.60
N ARG A 87 13.28 -1.21 11.32
CA ARG A 87 12.27 -0.51 12.10
C ARG A 87 11.61 0.60 11.27
N PRO A 88 10.27 0.73 11.30
CA PRO A 88 9.60 1.89 10.72
C PRO A 88 10.07 3.18 11.41
N LYS A 89 10.47 4.18 10.63
CA LYS A 89 10.75 5.52 11.17
C LYS A 89 9.43 6.26 11.37
N PRO A 90 9.23 6.93 12.49
CA PRO A 90 8.12 7.85 12.64
C PRO A 90 8.26 9.02 11.67
N ALA A 91 7.14 9.66 11.32
CA ALA A 91 7.11 10.71 10.31
C ALA A 91 8.05 11.89 10.61
N TYR A 92 8.26 12.21 11.89
CA TYR A 92 9.13 13.30 12.34
C TYR A 92 10.63 13.00 12.23
N GLU A 93 11.01 11.73 12.06
CA GLU A 93 12.42 11.31 11.85
C GLU A 93 12.80 11.23 10.36
N VAL A 94 11.84 11.43 9.45
CA VAL A 94 12.10 11.38 8.01
C VAL A 94 12.65 12.71 7.54
N ALA A 95 13.96 12.79 7.36
CA ALA A 95 14.64 13.98 6.88
C ALA A 95 14.97 13.84 5.38
N GLY A 96 14.34 14.67 4.54
CA GLY A 96 14.76 14.97 3.17
C GLY A 96 14.60 13.88 2.10
N GLY A 97 14.75 12.60 2.44
CA GLY A 97 14.73 11.48 1.49
C GLY A 97 13.39 10.76 1.36
N CYS A 98 13.42 9.63 0.64
CA CYS A 98 12.30 8.70 0.60
C CYS A 98 12.08 8.08 1.99
N PRO A 99 10.87 8.13 2.56
CA PRO A 99 10.61 7.62 3.91
C PRO A 99 10.94 6.13 4.07
N PHE A 100 10.85 5.36 3.00
CA PHE A 100 11.11 3.92 2.99
C PHE A 100 12.55 3.54 2.64
N ALA A 101 13.43 4.50 2.32
CA ALA A 101 14.77 4.25 1.79
C ALA A 101 15.60 3.28 2.62
N ASP A 102 15.62 3.42 3.95
CA ASP A 102 16.42 2.58 4.85
C ASP A 102 15.96 1.11 4.91
N ARG A 103 14.73 0.84 4.50
CA ARG A 103 14.13 -0.50 4.49
C ARG A 103 13.90 -1.04 3.08
N CYS A 104 14.25 -0.24 2.07
CA CYS A 104 14.04 -0.57 0.68
C CYS A 104 15.23 -1.34 0.13
N ALA A 105 15.06 -2.60 -0.24
CA ALA A 105 16.10 -3.41 -0.87
C ALA A 105 16.57 -2.85 -2.23
N ARG A 106 15.83 -1.89 -2.81
CA ARG A 106 16.12 -1.25 -4.10
C ARG A 106 16.50 0.23 -3.95
N ALA A 107 16.79 0.68 -2.73
CA ALA A 107 17.20 2.06 -2.49
C ALA A 107 18.51 2.38 -3.24
N ARG A 108 18.54 3.57 -3.85
CA ARG A 108 19.74 4.15 -4.48
C ARG A 108 20.11 5.45 -3.75
N GLU A 109 21.26 6.01 -4.05
CA GLU A 109 21.81 7.17 -3.34
C GLU A 109 20.83 8.35 -3.25
N ASN A 110 20.15 8.69 -4.35
CA ASN A 110 19.17 9.77 -4.35
C ASN A 110 17.93 9.50 -3.48
N CYS A 111 17.62 8.24 -3.18
CA CYS A 111 16.53 7.91 -2.27
C CYS A 111 16.81 8.37 -0.84
N GLN A 112 18.07 8.51 -0.45
CA GLN A 112 18.47 8.96 0.89
C GLN A 112 18.35 10.47 1.06
N THR A 113 18.45 11.22 -0.02
CA THR A 113 18.58 12.69 0.01
C THR A 113 17.40 13.44 -0.55
N VAL A 114 16.64 12.84 -1.49
CA VAL A 114 15.54 13.47 -2.18
C VAL A 114 14.25 12.68 -1.96
N ALA A 115 13.23 13.34 -1.42
CA ALA A 115 11.90 12.73 -1.28
C ALA A 115 11.24 12.62 -2.66
N PRO A 116 10.78 11.42 -3.07
CA PRO A 116 10.06 11.28 -4.33
C PRO A 116 8.70 11.97 -4.26
N ALA A 117 8.37 12.74 -5.30
CA ALA A 117 7.03 13.29 -5.45
C ALA A 117 6.01 12.17 -5.78
N LEU A 118 4.77 12.37 -5.36
CA LEU A 118 3.67 11.49 -5.78
C LEU A 118 3.26 11.86 -7.22
N VAL A 119 3.69 11.06 -8.19
CA VAL A 119 3.51 11.32 -9.62
C VAL A 119 2.37 10.46 -10.16
N SER A 120 1.42 11.11 -10.83
CA SER A 120 0.30 10.44 -11.52
C SER A 120 0.79 9.68 -12.76
N ARG A 121 0.30 8.45 -12.90
CA ARG A 121 0.59 7.52 -13.99
C ARG A 121 -0.72 6.86 -14.43
N GLY A 122 -1.52 7.58 -15.20
CA GLY A 122 -2.89 7.16 -15.54
C GLY A 122 -3.80 7.13 -14.31
N ALA A 123 -4.43 5.98 -14.05
CA ALA A 123 -5.35 5.80 -12.91
C ALA A 123 -4.64 5.59 -11.56
N ARG A 124 -3.30 5.61 -11.53
CA ARG A 124 -2.44 5.38 -10.37
C ARG A 124 -1.54 6.58 -10.12
N ALA A 125 -1.11 6.78 -8.87
CA ALA A 125 0.00 7.66 -8.53
C ALA A 125 0.97 6.95 -7.58
N VAL A 126 2.27 7.20 -7.76
CA VAL A 126 3.35 6.51 -7.04
C VAL A 126 4.43 7.51 -6.65
N ALA A 127 4.88 7.45 -5.41
CA ALA A 127 5.99 8.24 -4.88
C ALA A 127 7.29 7.41 -4.81
N CYS A 128 7.82 7.05 -5.96
CA CYS A 128 9.07 6.31 -6.09
C CYS A 128 9.86 6.83 -7.30
N HIS A 129 11.15 7.14 -7.11
CA HIS A 129 12.03 7.58 -8.20
C HIS A 129 12.17 6.53 -9.33
N TYR A 130 12.01 5.25 -8.98
CA TYR A 130 12.25 4.10 -9.85
C TYR A 130 10.99 3.25 -10.07
N ALA A 131 9.81 3.84 -9.97
CA ALA A 131 8.55 3.11 -10.12
C ALA A 131 8.43 2.34 -11.46
N ASP A 132 9.03 2.85 -12.53
CA ASP A 132 9.00 2.20 -13.85
C ASP A 132 9.92 0.99 -13.93
N ASP A 133 11.04 0.99 -13.18
CA ASP A 133 11.98 -0.12 -13.12
C ASP A 133 11.42 -1.32 -12.33
N LEU A 134 10.31 -1.13 -11.62
CA LEU A 134 9.75 -2.09 -10.69
C LEU A 134 8.54 -2.84 -11.24
N ARG A 135 8.03 -2.43 -12.40
CA ARG A 135 6.87 -3.07 -13.03
C ARG A 135 7.13 -4.54 -13.29
N GLY A 136 6.20 -5.40 -12.88
CA GLY A 136 6.31 -6.85 -13.10
C GLY A 136 7.41 -7.56 -12.31
N SER A 137 8.09 -6.87 -11.38
CA SER A 137 9.23 -7.45 -10.62
C SER A 137 8.81 -8.23 -9.38
N TYR A 138 7.53 -8.26 -9.07
CA TYR A 138 6.98 -8.86 -7.83
C TYR A 138 6.02 -10.02 -8.10
N VAL A 139 5.94 -10.47 -9.35
CA VAL A 139 5.14 -11.64 -9.76
C VAL A 139 5.94 -12.92 -9.62
#